data_c6a9c14f257d12abf6f9176c39dc16fb
#
_entry.id   c6a9c14f257d12abf6f9176c39dc16fb
#
_cell.length_a   1.000
_cell.length_b   1.000
_cell.length_c   1.000
_cell.angle_alpha   90.00
_cell.angle_beta   90.00
_cell.angle_gamma   90.00
#
_symmetry.space_group_name_H-M   'P 1'
#
loop_
_entity.id
_entity.type
_entity.pdbx_description
1 polymer ?
#
loop_
_entity_poly.entity_id
_entity_poly.type
_entity_poly.pdbx_seq_one_letter_code
_entity_poly.pdbx_strand_id
1 'polypeptide(L)'
;MPVRVYQQTLLQLEPAKATSFPVELPKGAIAGRGGVEVRLARSLGGSADTIKQWMAAYPFTCLEQRASVAVALEDPMRWQRVMDSLPALLDRDGLAKFFPSPWNDGDDTLTAYLLTIASEAGYEIPEAARERMLRGLTDFVAGRVVRYTALPTADLAIRKVAAIDALARYQKAEPRMLESIEIAPNLWPTSAVLDWMSLLKKLQTIPKRNERLAEAQQILRSRMTFSGTTLVFSTEKSDYLWWLMVSPDRNAVRALALLSDDPTFKDEMPRMARGALSRQQAGKWNTT
;
A
#
# COMPACT_ATOMS: atom_id res chain seq x y z
N MET A 1 -2.07 21.03 -25.71
CA MET A 1 -2.22 21.76 -24.42
C MET A 1 -0.88 21.75 -23.70
N PRO A 2 -0.43 22.85 -23.10
CA PRO A 2 0.79 22.85 -22.31
C PRO A 2 0.60 21.94 -21.08
N VAL A 3 1.50 20.98 -20.92
CA VAL A 3 1.53 20.09 -19.77
C VAL A 3 2.33 20.77 -18.65
N ARG A 4 1.82 20.78 -17.42
CA ARG A 4 2.59 21.26 -16.28
C ARG A 4 3.67 20.25 -15.93
N VAL A 5 4.92 20.70 -15.90
CA VAL A 5 6.07 19.91 -15.46
C VAL A 5 6.41 20.34 -14.03
N TYR A 6 6.57 19.36 -13.15
CA TYR A 6 6.97 19.59 -11.76
C TYR A 6 8.30 18.90 -11.50
N GLN A 7 9.16 19.58 -10.78
CA GLN A 7 10.33 18.98 -10.15
C GLN A 7 10.26 19.30 -8.66
N GLN A 8 10.30 18.25 -7.83
CA GLN A 8 10.24 18.39 -6.38
C GLN A 8 11.55 17.91 -5.78
N THR A 9 12.10 18.69 -4.86
CA THR A 9 13.26 18.31 -4.06
C THR A 9 12.90 18.44 -2.59
N LEU A 10 13.10 17.38 -1.83
CA LEU A 10 12.90 17.38 -0.37
C LEU A 10 14.26 17.54 0.31
N LEU A 11 14.36 18.56 1.15
CA LEU A 11 15.60 18.93 1.82
C LEU A 11 15.37 18.94 3.33
N GLN A 12 16.32 18.41 4.09
CA GLN A 12 16.34 18.54 5.54
C GLN A 12 17.24 19.74 5.88
N LEU A 13 16.68 20.71 6.56
CA LEU A 13 17.40 21.89 7.02
C LEU A 13 17.87 21.65 8.46
N GLU A 14 19.13 21.97 8.73
CA GLU A 14 19.67 22.02 10.09
C GLU A 14 19.39 23.39 10.69
N PRO A 15 18.86 23.48 11.92
CA PRO A 15 18.71 24.76 12.60
C PRO A 15 20.04 25.49 12.68
N ALA A 16 20.03 26.78 12.46
CA ALA A 16 21.19 27.68 12.54
C ALA A 16 22.23 27.52 11.42
N LYS A 17 22.01 26.71 10.39
CA LYS A 17 22.93 26.64 9.25
C LYS A 17 22.26 27.21 7.99
N ALA A 18 22.85 28.26 7.42
CA ALA A 18 22.43 28.76 6.12
C ALA A 18 22.72 27.71 5.05
N THR A 19 21.72 27.36 4.26
CA THR A 19 21.86 26.36 3.21
C THR A 19 21.37 26.94 1.89
N SER A 20 22.16 26.79 0.84
CA SER A 20 21.85 27.26 -0.51
C SER A 20 21.64 26.05 -1.43
N PHE A 21 20.59 26.08 -2.23
CA PHE A 21 20.28 25.03 -3.18
C PHE A 21 20.16 25.61 -4.59
N PRO A 22 20.78 24.99 -5.60
CA PRO A 22 20.53 25.35 -6.96
C PRO A 22 19.09 24.98 -7.33
N VAL A 23 18.37 25.91 -7.94
CA VAL A 23 17.04 25.65 -8.52
C VAL A 23 17.20 25.66 -10.03
N GLU A 24 17.07 24.48 -10.62
CA GLU A 24 17.11 24.32 -12.07
C GLU A 24 15.70 24.24 -12.63
N LEU A 25 15.50 24.79 -13.82
CA LEU A 25 14.23 24.66 -14.53
C LEU A 25 14.06 23.20 -14.98
N PRO A 26 12.88 22.59 -14.76
CA PRO A 26 12.62 21.26 -15.27
C PRO A 26 12.81 21.18 -16.78
N LYS A 27 13.30 20.05 -17.27
CA LYS A 27 13.45 19.81 -18.71
C LYS A 27 12.10 19.96 -19.42
N GLY A 28 12.04 20.82 -20.43
CA GLY A 28 10.81 21.14 -21.17
C GLY A 28 9.97 22.28 -20.56
N ALA A 29 10.46 22.96 -19.53
CA ALA A 29 9.80 24.15 -19.01
C ALA A 29 9.87 25.31 -20.04
N ILE A 30 8.75 26.06 -20.14
CA ILE A 30 8.67 27.25 -21.00
C ILE A 30 9.27 28.44 -20.22
N ALA A 31 10.25 29.11 -20.82
CA ALA A 31 10.89 30.27 -20.23
C ALA A 31 9.86 31.36 -19.86
N GLY A 32 10.00 31.93 -18.66
CA GLY A 32 9.11 32.97 -18.14
C GLY A 32 7.72 32.49 -17.68
N ARG A 33 7.48 31.18 -17.66
CA ARG A 33 6.25 30.58 -17.11
C ARG A 33 6.56 29.60 -15.98
N GLY A 34 5.71 29.60 -14.96
CA GLY A 34 5.88 28.80 -13.75
C GLY A 34 6.45 29.61 -12.60
N GLY A 35 6.95 28.93 -11.59
CA GLY A 35 7.53 29.54 -10.40
C GLY A 35 8.17 28.50 -9.49
N VAL A 36 8.81 28.94 -8.45
CA VAL A 36 9.37 28.13 -7.37
C VAL A 36 8.46 28.25 -6.16
N GLU A 37 7.97 27.13 -5.66
CA GLU A 37 7.24 27.07 -4.40
C GLU A 37 8.16 26.48 -3.34
N VAL A 38 8.34 27.17 -2.23
CA VAL A 38 9.12 26.71 -1.08
C VAL A 38 8.15 26.49 0.08
N ARG A 39 8.11 25.27 0.59
CA ARG A 39 7.32 24.92 1.78
C ARG A 39 8.27 24.55 2.91
N LEU A 40 8.15 25.25 4.03
CA LEU A 40 8.88 24.92 5.25
C LEU A 40 7.94 24.22 6.22
N ALA A 41 8.35 23.03 6.67
CA ALA A 41 7.58 22.25 7.64
C ALA A 41 8.49 21.76 8.77
N ARG A 42 7.96 21.71 9.99
CA ARG A 42 8.70 21.18 11.16
C ARG A 42 8.77 19.67 11.18
N SER A 43 7.91 19.01 10.41
CA SER A 43 7.84 17.55 10.30
C SER A 43 7.48 17.15 8.86
N LEU A 44 7.72 15.88 8.54
CA LEU A 44 7.37 15.30 7.24
C LEU A 44 5.85 15.18 7.01
N GLY A 45 5.03 15.32 8.06
CA GLY A 45 3.57 15.22 7.99
C GLY A 45 2.85 16.38 7.29
N GLY A 46 3.56 17.48 6.96
CA GLY A 46 2.96 18.65 6.31
C GLY A 46 2.44 18.43 4.87
N SER A 47 2.66 17.24 4.30
CA SER A 47 2.14 16.87 2.99
C SER A 47 0.70 16.32 3.02
N ALA A 48 0.15 16.03 4.19
CA ALA A 48 -1.17 15.40 4.33
C ALA A 48 -2.30 16.25 3.75
N ASP A 49 -2.26 17.58 3.93
CA ASP A 49 -3.30 18.49 3.42
C ASP A 49 -3.37 18.48 1.89
N THR A 50 -2.24 18.42 1.20
CA THR A 50 -2.21 18.37 -0.25
C THR A 50 -2.78 17.05 -0.77
N ILE A 51 -2.49 15.94 -0.08
CA ILE A 51 -3.07 14.63 -0.37
C ILE A 51 -4.58 14.66 -0.17
N LYS A 52 -5.06 15.20 0.96
CA LYS A 52 -6.49 15.35 1.24
C LYS A 52 -7.21 16.19 0.18
N GLN A 53 -6.63 17.33 -0.23
CA GLN A 53 -7.18 18.17 -1.29
C GLN A 53 -7.30 17.40 -2.63
N TRP A 54 -6.26 16.64 -2.99
CA TRP A 54 -6.30 15.83 -4.21
C TRP A 54 -7.34 14.71 -4.12
N MET A 55 -7.41 14.00 -3.00
CA MET A 55 -8.38 12.93 -2.78
C MET A 55 -9.82 13.46 -2.75
N ALA A 56 -10.04 14.67 -2.24
CA ALA A 56 -11.38 15.30 -2.26
C ALA A 56 -11.89 15.55 -3.69
N ALA A 57 -10.98 15.82 -4.64
CA ALA A 57 -11.28 16.05 -6.05
C ALA A 57 -11.11 14.79 -6.92
N TYR A 58 -10.87 13.61 -6.31
CA TYR A 58 -10.61 12.38 -7.05
C TYR A 58 -11.85 11.91 -7.83
N PRO A 59 -11.75 11.79 -9.17
CA PRO A 59 -12.94 11.66 -10.01
C PRO A 59 -13.49 10.24 -10.16
N PHE A 60 -12.73 9.23 -9.74
CA PHE A 60 -13.08 7.83 -9.97
C PHE A 60 -13.90 7.25 -8.82
N THR A 61 -14.76 6.27 -9.13
CA THR A 61 -15.86 5.85 -8.25
C THR A 61 -16.02 4.33 -8.08
N CYS A 62 -15.04 3.53 -8.46
CA CYS A 62 -15.11 2.10 -8.14
C CYS A 62 -15.04 1.87 -6.61
N LEU A 63 -15.37 0.68 -6.15
CA LEU A 63 -15.40 0.36 -4.72
C LEU A 63 -14.07 0.66 -4.02
N GLU A 64 -12.96 0.23 -4.63
CA GLU A 64 -11.61 0.50 -4.11
C GLU A 64 -11.40 2.01 -3.92
N GLN A 65 -11.66 2.79 -4.95
CA GLN A 65 -11.40 4.23 -4.94
C GLN A 65 -12.28 4.98 -3.95
N ARG A 66 -13.56 4.63 -3.86
CA ARG A 66 -14.49 5.22 -2.88
C ARG A 66 -14.06 4.92 -1.45
N ALA A 67 -13.63 3.70 -1.17
CA ALA A 67 -13.11 3.30 0.14
C ALA A 67 -11.80 4.03 0.47
N SER A 68 -10.87 4.08 -0.48
CA SER A 68 -9.59 4.79 -0.33
C SER A 68 -9.77 6.29 -0.09
N VAL A 69 -10.71 6.93 -0.80
CA VAL A 69 -11.06 8.35 -0.59
C VAL A 69 -11.63 8.58 0.81
N ALA A 70 -12.52 7.71 1.28
CA ALA A 70 -13.10 7.83 2.62
C ALA A 70 -12.03 7.73 3.72
N VAL A 71 -11.10 6.79 3.58
CA VAL A 71 -9.98 6.60 4.52
C VAL A 71 -9.01 7.78 4.46
N ALA A 72 -8.60 8.20 3.27
CA ALA A 72 -7.62 9.28 3.11
C ALA A 72 -8.15 10.65 3.59
N LEU A 73 -9.45 10.88 3.49
CA LEU A 73 -10.09 12.09 4.01
C LEU A 73 -10.48 11.98 5.48
N GLU A 74 -10.28 10.81 6.12
CA GLU A 74 -10.75 10.53 7.48
C GLU A 74 -12.24 10.84 7.64
N ASP A 75 -13.06 10.47 6.61
CA ASP A 75 -14.48 10.79 6.52
C ASP A 75 -15.37 9.56 6.81
N PRO A 76 -15.85 9.39 8.05
CA PRO A 76 -16.66 8.25 8.43
C PRO A 76 -18.03 8.22 7.73
N MET A 77 -18.57 9.39 7.32
CA MET A 77 -19.83 9.42 6.56
C MET A 77 -19.66 8.92 5.12
N ARG A 78 -18.53 9.22 4.49
CA ARG A 78 -18.20 8.61 3.20
C ARG A 78 -17.97 7.11 3.34
N TRP A 79 -17.27 6.67 4.39
CA TRP A 79 -17.09 5.26 4.68
C TRP A 79 -18.42 4.55 4.84
N GLN A 80 -19.34 5.10 5.65
CA GLN A 80 -20.67 4.52 5.84
C GLN A 80 -21.44 4.36 4.52
N ARG A 81 -21.43 5.39 3.65
CA ARG A 81 -22.07 5.28 2.30
C ARG A 81 -21.44 4.17 1.43
N VAL A 82 -20.15 3.94 1.55
CA VAL A 82 -19.48 2.81 0.86
C VAL A 82 -19.98 1.50 1.44
N MET A 83 -20.05 1.40 2.77
CA MET A 83 -20.50 0.20 3.47
C MET A 83 -21.97 -0.12 3.20
N ASP A 84 -22.85 0.87 3.09
CA ASP A 84 -24.26 0.69 2.73
C ASP A 84 -24.41 0.05 1.33
N SER A 85 -23.48 0.32 0.43
CA SER A 85 -23.46 -0.26 -0.92
C SER A 85 -22.75 -1.63 -1.00
N LEU A 86 -21.98 -2.00 0.01
CA LEU A 86 -21.12 -3.17 -0.01
C LEU A 86 -21.84 -4.50 -0.22
N PRO A 87 -23.04 -4.76 0.38
CA PRO A 87 -23.74 -6.02 0.15
C PRO A 87 -24.05 -6.33 -1.32
N ALA A 88 -24.33 -5.30 -2.14
CA ALA A 88 -24.58 -5.43 -3.58
C ALA A 88 -23.27 -5.61 -4.39
N LEU A 89 -22.14 -5.31 -3.78
CA LEU A 89 -20.80 -5.42 -4.37
C LEU A 89 -20.06 -6.70 -3.95
N LEU A 90 -20.69 -7.57 -3.14
CA LEU A 90 -20.14 -8.90 -2.84
C LEU A 90 -20.73 -9.93 -3.82
N ASP A 91 -19.86 -10.77 -4.39
CA ASP A 91 -20.30 -11.89 -5.20
C ASP A 91 -20.84 -13.05 -4.34
N ARG A 92 -21.23 -14.15 -5.01
CA ARG A 92 -21.76 -15.36 -4.33
C ARG A 92 -20.75 -15.97 -3.36
N ASP A 93 -19.45 -15.86 -3.63
CA ASP A 93 -18.37 -16.41 -2.83
C ASP A 93 -17.95 -15.46 -1.69
N GLY A 94 -18.55 -14.26 -1.62
CA GLY A 94 -18.27 -13.26 -0.60
C GLY A 94 -17.11 -12.32 -0.94
N LEU A 95 -16.56 -12.40 -2.14
CA LEU A 95 -15.49 -11.51 -2.59
C LEU A 95 -16.04 -10.20 -3.16
N ALA A 96 -15.32 -9.12 -2.94
CA ALA A 96 -15.71 -7.76 -3.35
C ALA A 96 -15.46 -7.50 -4.84
N LYS A 97 -16.41 -6.85 -5.48
CA LYS A 97 -16.35 -6.42 -6.89
C LYS A 97 -16.00 -4.94 -6.99
N PHE A 98 -15.18 -4.56 -7.97
CA PHE A 98 -14.87 -3.15 -8.23
C PHE A 98 -16.13 -2.34 -8.61
N PHE A 99 -17.05 -2.94 -9.36
CA PHE A 99 -18.29 -2.33 -9.83
C PHE A 99 -19.47 -3.27 -9.63
N PRO A 100 -20.68 -2.75 -9.42
CA PRO A 100 -21.89 -3.57 -9.32
C PRO A 100 -22.22 -4.12 -10.72
N SER A 101 -21.93 -5.40 -10.92
CA SER A 101 -22.24 -6.11 -12.15
C SER A 101 -22.60 -7.56 -11.82
N PRO A 102 -23.67 -8.12 -12.38
CA PRO A 102 -23.98 -9.53 -12.20
C PRO A 102 -22.99 -10.46 -12.92
N TRP A 103 -22.25 -9.93 -13.89
CA TRP A 103 -21.34 -10.69 -14.74
C TRP A 103 -19.90 -10.71 -14.22
N ASN A 104 -19.57 -9.84 -13.27
CA ASN A 104 -18.22 -9.76 -12.72
C ASN A 104 -18.14 -10.59 -11.43
N ASP A 105 -17.14 -11.44 -11.38
CA ASP A 105 -16.74 -12.09 -10.15
C ASP A 105 -16.07 -11.09 -9.19
N GLY A 106 -16.12 -11.39 -7.90
CA GLY A 106 -15.37 -10.66 -6.89
C GLY A 106 -13.88 -10.98 -6.98
N ASP A 107 -13.09 -10.08 -6.47
CA ASP A 107 -11.63 -10.09 -6.52
C ASP A 107 -11.06 -10.28 -5.10
N ASP A 108 -10.16 -11.24 -4.92
CA ASP A 108 -9.54 -11.55 -3.65
C ASP A 108 -8.56 -10.46 -3.21
N THR A 109 -7.85 -9.84 -4.15
CA THR A 109 -6.93 -8.74 -3.85
C THR A 109 -7.67 -7.50 -3.35
N LEU A 110 -8.78 -7.14 -4.03
CA LEU A 110 -9.65 -6.06 -3.58
C LEU A 110 -10.27 -6.36 -2.20
N THR A 111 -10.71 -7.61 -1.99
CA THR A 111 -11.31 -8.02 -0.71
C THR A 111 -10.30 -7.93 0.43
N ALA A 112 -9.08 -8.45 0.21
CA ALA A 112 -7.98 -8.33 1.18
C ALA A 112 -7.62 -6.87 1.45
N TYR A 113 -7.58 -6.03 0.41
CA TYR A 113 -7.32 -4.61 0.53
C TYR A 113 -8.35 -3.89 1.41
N LEU A 114 -9.64 -4.09 1.15
CA LEU A 114 -10.72 -3.44 1.92
C LEU A 114 -10.68 -3.82 3.41
N LEU A 115 -10.48 -5.11 3.71
CA LEU A 115 -10.33 -5.58 5.08
C LEU A 115 -9.10 -4.97 5.76
N THR A 116 -8.00 -4.86 5.02
CA THR A 116 -6.74 -4.29 5.52
C THR A 116 -6.89 -2.82 5.86
N ILE A 117 -7.37 -1.99 4.92
CA ILE A 117 -7.48 -0.54 5.15
C ILE A 117 -8.53 -0.20 6.21
N ALA A 118 -9.63 -0.97 6.31
CA ALA A 118 -10.62 -0.80 7.37
C ALA A 118 -9.98 -1.04 8.75
N SER A 119 -9.26 -2.15 8.89
CA SER A 119 -8.55 -2.47 10.13
C SER A 119 -7.48 -1.43 10.50
N GLU A 120 -6.69 -0.95 9.53
CA GLU A 120 -5.63 0.04 9.74
C GLU A 120 -6.17 1.42 10.10
N ALA A 121 -7.29 1.81 9.51
CA ALA A 121 -7.94 3.11 9.76
C ALA A 121 -8.90 3.08 10.96
N GLY A 122 -9.15 1.92 11.57
CA GLY A 122 -10.11 1.78 12.66
C GLY A 122 -11.56 1.93 12.22
N TYR A 123 -11.86 1.67 10.94
CA TYR A 123 -13.22 1.69 10.41
C TYR A 123 -13.87 0.32 10.47
N GLU A 124 -15.16 0.30 10.79
CA GLU A 124 -15.93 -0.94 10.84
C GLU A 124 -16.52 -1.29 9.47
N ILE A 125 -16.52 -2.60 9.16
CA ILE A 125 -17.28 -3.19 8.06
C ILE A 125 -18.49 -3.88 8.69
N PRO A 126 -19.73 -3.70 8.16
CA PRO A 126 -20.92 -4.36 8.67
C PRO A 126 -20.70 -5.87 8.84
N GLU A 127 -21.06 -6.41 9.98
CA GLU A 127 -20.71 -7.77 10.39
C GLU A 127 -21.07 -8.82 9.34
N ALA A 128 -22.28 -8.77 8.80
CA ALA A 128 -22.73 -9.74 7.79
C ALA A 128 -21.87 -9.70 6.51
N ALA A 129 -21.46 -8.50 6.07
CA ALA A 129 -20.58 -8.33 4.91
C ALA A 129 -19.16 -8.80 5.25
N ARG A 130 -18.64 -8.39 6.40
CA ARG A 130 -17.31 -8.77 6.89
C ARG A 130 -17.14 -10.29 6.98
N GLU A 131 -18.11 -11.00 7.59
CA GLU A 131 -18.04 -12.45 7.71
C GLU A 131 -18.11 -13.16 6.34
N ARG A 132 -18.86 -12.60 5.38
CA ARG A 132 -18.85 -13.11 4.00
C ARG A 132 -17.47 -12.94 3.36
N MET A 133 -16.86 -11.75 3.47
CA MET A 133 -15.54 -11.44 2.92
C MET A 133 -14.46 -12.33 3.55
N LEU A 134 -14.49 -12.53 4.87
CA LEU A 134 -13.54 -13.39 5.58
C LEU A 134 -13.67 -14.85 5.15
N ARG A 135 -14.91 -15.37 4.98
CA ARG A 135 -15.12 -16.71 4.42
C ARG A 135 -14.60 -16.82 2.99
N GLY A 136 -14.93 -15.85 2.14
CA GLY A 136 -14.47 -15.82 0.74
C GLY A 136 -12.94 -15.88 0.63
N LEU A 137 -12.23 -15.09 1.43
CA LEU A 137 -10.75 -15.15 1.47
C LEU A 137 -10.23 -16.48 2.03
N THR A 138 -10.89 -17.03 3.06
CA THR A 138 -10.52 -18.35 3.60
C THR A 138 -10.70 -19.44 2.54
N ASP A 139 -11.79 -19.40 1.78
CA ASP A 139 -12.05 -20.34 0.69
C ASP A 139 -11.09 -20.16 -0.49
N PHE A 140 -10.70 -18.91 -0.79
CA PHE A 140 -9.67 -18.61 -1.78
C PHE A 140 -8.31 -19.19 -1.36
N VAL A 141 -7.85 -18.94 -0.13
CA VAL A 141 -6.58 -19.48 0.39
C VAL A 141 -6.57 -21.00 0.35
N ALA A 142 -7.69 -21.63 0.68
CA ALA A 142 -7.86 -23.09 0.67
C ALA A 142 -8.03 -23.70 -0.76
N GLY A 143 -8.09 -22.87 -1.80
CA GLY A 143 -8.27 -23.31 -3.18
C GLY A 143 -9.70 -23.73 -3.53
N ARG A 144 -10.68 -23.50 -2.67
CA ARG A 144 -12.11 -23.74 -2.95
C ARG A 144 -12.74 -22.68 -3.84
N VAL A 145 -12.20 -21.45 -3.78
CA VAL A 145 -12.55 -20.36 -4.68
C VAL A 145 -11.35 -20.03 -5.54
N VAL A 146 -11.53 -20.05 -6.86
CA VAL A 146 -10.47 -19.75 -7.84
C VAL A 146 -10.79 -18.42 -8.52
N ARG A 147 -9.79 -17.56 -8.62
CA ARG A 147 -9.82 -16.30 -9.36
C ARG A 147 -8.59 -16.17 -10.23
N TYR A 148 -8.82 -15.71 -11.45
CA TYR A 148 -7.76 -15.56 -12.44
C TYR A 148 -7.16 -14.16 -12.38
N THR A 149 -5.86 -14.07 -12.66
CA THR A 149 -5.09 -12.83 -12.77
C THR A 149 -4.23 -12.86 -14.02
N ALA A 150 -3.47 -11.78 -14.27
CA ALA A 150 -2.57 -11.68 -15.41
C ALA A 150 -1.52 -12.81 -15.44
N LEU A 151 -1.02 -13.22 -14.27
CA LEU A 151 -0.02 -14.29 -14.10
C LEU A 151 -0.51 -15.30 -13.04
N PRO A 152 -1.49 -16.17 -13.39
CA PRO A 152 -2.24 -16.95 -12.41
C PRO A 152 -1.37 -17.75 -11.43
N THR A 153 -0.30 -18.39 -11.92
CA THR A 153 0.60 -19.19 -11.09
C THR A 153 1.56 -18.34 -10.25
N ALA A 154 2.18 -17.34 -10.87
CA ALA A 154 3.15 -16.46 -10.19
C ALA A 154 2.47 -15.58 -9.14
N ASP A 155 1.28 -15.05 -9.46
CA ASP A 155 0.54 -14.17 -8.57
C ASP A 155 -0.10 -14.92 -7.38
N LEU A 156 -0.36 -16.21 -7.50
CA LEU A 156 -1.14 -16.96 -6.51
C LEU A 156 -0.53 -16.92 -5.11
N ALA A 157 0.78 -17.13 -5.00
CA ALA A 157 1.48 -17.07 -3.72
C ALA A 157 1.37 -15.67 -3.09
N ILE A 158 1.57 -14.61 -3.89
CA ILE A 158 1.48 -13.21 -3.46
C ILE A 158 0.08 -12.90 -2.94
N ARG A 159 -0.94 -13.28 -3.69
CA ARG A 159 -2.36 -13.07 -3.37
C ARG A 159 -2.76 -13.82 -2.10
N LYS A 160 -2.28 -15.06 -1.92
CA LYS A 160 -2.52 -15.83 -0.70
C LYS A 160 -1.87 -15.18 0.52
N VAL A 161 -0.63 -14.70 0.42
CA VAL A 161 0.03 -14.00 1.54
C VAL A 161 -0.77 -12.75 1.93
N ALA A 162 -1.20 -11.93 0.96
CA ALA A 162 -2.02 -10.75 1.22
C ALA A 162 -3.38 -11.11 1.85
N ALA A 163 -4.03 -12.18 1.37
CA ALA A 163 -5.29 -12.67 1.93
C ALA A 163 -5.12 -13.16 3.38
N ILE A 164 -4.04 -13.89 3.69
CA ILE A 164 -3.76 -14.38 5.04
C ILE A 164 -3.41 -13.22 5.98
N ASP A 165 -2.66 -12.19 5.53
CA ASP A 165 -2.42 -10.98 6.34
C ASP A 165 -3.73 -10.24 6.66
N ALA A 166 -4.64 -10.13 5.68
CA ALA A 166 -5.96 -9.56 5.91
C ALA A 166 -6.78 -10.38 6.91
N LEU A 167 -6.78 -11.71 6.78
CA LEU A 167 -7.46 -12.62 7.74
C LEU A 167 -6.86 -12.53 9.15
N ALA A 168 -5.54 -12.35 9.28
CA ALA A 168 -4.88 -12.22 10.57
C ALA A 168 -5.34 -11.00 11.37
N ARG A 169 -5.70 -9.91 10.68
CA ARG A 169 -6.24 -8.69 11.31
C ARG A 169 -7.57 -8.93 12.03
N TYR A 170 -8.32 -9.94 11.60
CA TYR A 170 -9.62 -10.35 12.15
C TYR A 170 -9.56 -11.67 12.92
N GLN A 171 -8.35 -12.13 13.27
CA GLN A 171 -8.13 -13.38 14.04
C GLN A 171 -8.68 -14.63 13.32
N LYS A 172 -8.71 -14.61 11.99
CA LYS A 172 -9.18 -15.74 11.15
C LYS A 172 -8.03 -16.45 10.42
N ALA A 173 -6.78 -16.01 10.59
CA ALA A 173 -5.62 -16.68 10.01
C ALA A 173 -5.13 -17.81 10.90
N GLU A 174 -4.74 -18.92 10.26
CA GLU A 174 -4.18 -20.10 10.91
C GLU A 174 -2.85 -20.49 10.25
N PRO A 175 -1.84 -21.01 11.00
CA PRO A 175 -0.55 -21.40 10.43
C PRO A 175 -0.64 -22.38 9.27
N ARG A 176 -1.62 -23.30 9.28
CA ARG A 176 -1.84 -24.28 8.20
C ARG A 176 -2.15 -23.63 6.84
N MET A 177 -2.66 -22.40 6.82
CA MET A 177 -2.94 -21.67 5.57
C MET A 177 -1.66 -21.38 4.79
N LEU A 178 -0.50 -21.32 5.47
CA LEU A 178 0.80 -21.08 4.85
C LEU A 178 1.34 -22.31 4.11
N GLU A 179 0.82 -23.50 4.38
CA GLU A 179 1.26 -24.75 3.74
C GLU A 179 0.93 -24.77 2.23
N SER A 180 -0.02 -23.95 1.81
CA SER A 180 -0.39 -23.79 0.40
C SER A 180 0.50 -22.80 -0.37
N ILE A 181 1.54 -22.25 0.27
CA ILE A 181 2.46 -21.27 -0.34
C ILE A 181 3.80 -21.94 -0.53
N GLU A 182 4.08 -22.31 -1.80
CA GLU A 182 5.28 -23.11 -2.17
C GLU A 182 6.51 -22.25 -2.50
N ILE A 183 6.30 -20.97 -2.87
CA ILE A 183 7.39 -20.09 -3.31
C ILE A 183 8.11 -19.50 -2.11
N ALA A 184 9.43 -19.61 -2.06
CA ALA A 184 10.24 -19.06 -0.98
C ALA A 184 10.21 -17.52 -0.92
N PRO A 185 10.21 -16.91 0.30
CA PRO A 185 10.05 -15.47 0.49
C PRO A 185 11.06 -14.56 -0.23
N ASN A 186 12.27 -15.05 -0.47
CA ASN A 186 13.30 -14.32 -1.21
C ASN A 186 12.96 -14.10 -2.69
N LEU A 187 12.04 -14.91 -3.24
CA LEU A 187 11.56 -14.80 -4.63
C LEU A 187 10.30 -13.93 -4.76
N TRP A 188 9.71 -13.49 -3.65
CA TRP A 188 8.50 -12.67 -3.68
C TRP A 188 8.83 -11.21 -4.03
N PRO A 189 7.88 -10.45 -4.63
CA PRO A 189 8.01 -9.01 -4.75
C PRO A 189 8.02 -8.34 -3.37
N THR A 190 8.49 -7.11 -3.30
CA THR A 190 8.60 -6.37 -2.04
C THR A 190 7.26 -6.23 -1.32
N SER A 191 6.15 -6.08 -2.04
CA SER A 191 4.80 -6.05 -1.46
C SER A 191 4.48 -7.30 -0.65
N ALA A 192 4.78 -8.49 -1.18
CA ALA A 192 4.53 -9.76 -0.49
C ALA A 192 5.46 -9.96 0.71
N VAL A 193 6.71 -9.48 0.64
CA VAL A 193 7.61 -9.48 1.81
C VAL A 193 7.07 -8.59 2.92
N LEU A 194 6.50 -7.42 2.58
CA LEU A 194 5.85 -6.54 3.55
C LEU A 194 4.58 -7.16 4.16
N ASP A 195 3.74 -7.82 3.35
CA ASP A 195 2.57 -8.56 3.85
C ASP A 195 3.01 -9.70 4.78
N TRP A 196 4.07 -10.42 4.42
CA TRP A 196 4.64 -11.48 5.24
C TRP A 196 5.16 -10.97 6.58
N MET A 197 5.91 -9.88 6.60
CA MET A 197 6.38 -9.26 7.85
C MET A 197 5.21 -8.80 8.72
N SER A 198 4.19 -8.22 8.12
CA SER A 198 2.95 -7.82 8.80
C SER A 198 2.25 -9.02 9.44
N LEU A 199 2.11 -10.11 8.69
CA LEU A 199 1.54 -11.36 9.16
C LEU A 199 2.34 -11.97 10.32
N LEU A 200 3.67 -12.03 10.20
CA LEU A 200 4.56 -12.53 11.26
C LEU A 200 4.47 -11.70 12.55
N LYS A 201 4.20 -10.40 12.44
CA LYS A 201 3.98 -9.55 13.61
C LYS A 201 2.63 -9.84 14.30
N LYS A 202 1.60 -10.25 13.56
CA LYS A 202 0.24 -10.49 14.06
C LYS A 202 0.00 -11.94 14.52
N LEU A 203 0.43 -12.92 13.76
CA LEU A 203 0.16 -14.33 14.02
C LEU A 203 1.31 -14.98 14.79
N GLN A 204 1.18 -14.97 16.12
CA GLN A 204 2.23 -15.44 17.05
C GLN A 204 2.47 -16.96 16.97
N THR A 205 1.51 -17.72 16.46
CA THR A 205 1.54 -19.20 16.41
C THR A 205 2.30 -19.78 15.21
N ILE A 206 2.86 -18.92 14.33
CA ILE A 206 3.66 -19.39 13.20
C ILE A 206 4.95 -20.07 13.71
N PRO A 207 5.25 -21.31 13.27
CA PRO A 207 6.49 -21.99 13.64
C PRO A 207 7.72 -21.19 13.22
N LYS A 208 8.75 -21.13 14.08
CA LYS A 208 9.99 -20.38 13.83
C LYS A 208 9.77 -18.91 13.46
N ARG A 209 8.74 -18.31 14.03
CA ARG A 209 8.29 -16.94 13.71
C ARG A 209 9.43 -15.91 13.75
N ASN A 210 10.26 -15.94 14.80
CA ASN A 210 11.34 -14.97 14.97
C ASN A 210 12.45 -15.14 13.91
N GLU A 211 12.80 -16.38 13.56
CA GLU A 211 13.75 -16.69 12.49
C GLU A 211 13.23 -16.18 11.15
N ARG A 212 11.95 -16.47 10.85
CA ARG A 212 11.28 -16.02 9.61
C ARG A 212 11.14 -14.51 9.53
N LEU A 213 10.91 -13.84 10.66
CA LEU A 213 10.88 -12.38 10.70
C LEU A 213 12.26 -11.77 10.43
N ALA A 214 13.31 -12.33 11.03
CA ALA A 214 14.68 -11.91 10.77
C ALA A 214 15.09 -12.14 9.31
N GLU A 215 14.70 -13.26 8.71
CA GLU A 215 14.89 -13.54 7.30
C GLU A 215 14.17 -12.50 6.41
N ALA A 216 12.91 -12.21 6.68
CA ALA A 216 12.14 -11.22 5.94
C ALA A 216 12.74 -9.81 6.06
N GLN A 217 13.22 -9.43 7.25
CA GLN A 217 13.96 -8.18 7.46
C GLN A 217 15.26 -8.13 6.63
N GLN A 218 16.00 -9.23 6.57
CA GLN A 218 17.22 -9.33 5.78
C GLN A 218 16.92 -9.23 4.27
N ILE A 219 15.88 -9.92 3.79
CA ILE A 219 15.41 -9.81 2.40
C ILE A 219 15.06 -8.36 2.07
N LEU A 220 14.31 -7.68 2.94
CA LEU A 220 13.94 -6.30 2.72
C LEU A 220 15.17 -5.37 2.68
N ARG A 221 16.12 -5.55 3.60
CA ARG A 221 17.39 -4.80 3.60
C ARG A 221 18.22 -5.01 2.35
N SER A 222 18.30 -6.25 1.85
CA SER A 222 19.07 -6.56 0.63
C SER A 222 18.52 -5.83 -0.61
N ARG A 223 17.25 -5.38 -0.56
CA ARG A 223 16.59 -4.62 -1.64
C ARG A 223 16.73 -3.11 -1.47
N MET A 224 17.13 -2.64 -0.30
CA MET A 224 17.32 -1.22 -0.05
C MET A 224 18.58 -0.74 -0.76
N THR A 225 18.44 0.35 -1.52
CA THR A 225 19.56 0.99 -2.22
C THR A 225 19.50 2.50 -2.04
N PHE A 226 20.67 3.13 -2.09
CA PHE A 226 20.75 4.57 -1.98
C PHE A 226 20.57 5.22 -3.35
N SER A 227 19.75 6.28 -3.35
CA SER A 227 19.64 7.23 -4.47
C SER A 227 19.87 8.63 -3.90
N GLY A 228 21.13 9.10 -3.97
CA GLY A 228 21.54 10.32 -3.29
C GLY A 228 21.33 10.20 -1.76
N THR A 229 20.52 11.08 -1.19
CA THR A 229 20.20 11.12 0.25
C THR A 229 18.96 10.31 0.62
N THR A 230 18.32 9.65 -0.35
CA THR A 230 17.11 8.84 -0.17
C THR A 230 17.43 7.36 -0.18
N LEU A 231 16.57 6.56 0.43
CA LEU A 231 16.62 5.12 0.39
C LEU A 231 15.37 4.61 -0.36
N VAL A 232 15.60 3.80 -1.38
CA VAL A 232 14.58 3.25 -2.28
C VAL A 232 14.76 1.74 -2.41
N PHE A 233 13.80 1.04 -3.02
CA PHE A 233 13.96 -0.38 -3.31
C PHE A 233 14.54 -0.61 -4.71
N SER A 234 15.58 -1.42 -4.82
CA SER A 234 16.21 -1.80 -6.09
C SER A 234 15.25 -2.57 -7.03
N THR A 235 14.21 -3.16 -6.45
CA THR A 235 13.19 -3.97 -7.15
C THR A 235 12.04 -3.17 -7.74
N GLU A 236 12.04 -1.85 -7.65
CA GLU A 236 10.90 -0.99 -8.01
C GLU A 236 10.35 -1.21 -9.42
N LYS A 237 11.24 -1.47 -10.38
CA LYS A 237 10.83 -1.70 -11.78
C LYS A 237 10.10 -3.04 -11.95
N SER A 238 10.48 -4.05 -11.17
CA SER A 238 9.86 -5.39 -11.18
C SER A 238 8.68 -5.51 -10.24
N ASP A 239 8.54 -4.60 -9.29
CA ASP A 239 7.47 -4.58 -8.28
C ASP A 239 6.23 -3.77 -8.72
N TYR A 240 6.14 -3.35 -9.98
CA TYR A 240 4.97 -2.66 -10.51
C TYR A 240 3.92 -3.67 -10.99
N LEU A 241 3.14 -4.19 -10.04
CA LEU A 241 2.10 -5.19 -10.26
C LEU A 241 0.72 -4.53 -10.13
N TRP A 242 0.41 -3.63 -11.06
CA TRP A 242 -0.80 -2.79 -10.99
C TRP A 242 -2.10 -3.61 -10.92
N TRP A 243 -2.15 -4.79 -11.55
CA TRP A 243 -3.30 -5.70 -11.49
C TRP A 243 -3.51 -6.35 -10.12
N LEU A 244 -2.53 -6.27 -9.23
CA LEU A 244 -2.61 -6.64 -7.82
C LEU A 244 -2.66 -5.40 -6.91
N MET A 245 -2.96 -4.24 -7.46
CA MET A 245 -2.96 -2.94 -6.77
C MET A 245 -1.63 -2.64 -6.05
N VAL A 246 -0.51 -3.06 -6.63
CA VAL A 246 0.84 -2.87 -6.10
C VAL A 246 1.59 -1.87 -6.96
N SER A 247 2.21 -0.90 -6.30
CA SER A 247 3.12 0.07 -6.93
C SER A 247 4.35 0.32 -6.06
N PRO A 248 5.46 0.81 -6.65
CA PRO A 248 6.64 1.21 -5.89
C PRO A 248 6.32 2.25 -4.80
N ASP A 249 5.43 3.18 -5.08
CA ASP A 249 5.02 4.23 -4.14
C ASP A 249 4.29 3.63 -2.95
N ARG A 250 3.34 2.73 -3.21
CA ARG A 250 2.63 1.98 -2.15
C ARG A 250 3.60 1.17 -1.29
N ASN A 251 4.57 0.48 -1.91
CA ASN A 251 5.57 -0.28 -1.17
C ASN A 251 6.42 0.61 -0.27
N ALA A 252 6.86 1.78 -0.74
CA ALA A 252 7.65 2.71 0.04
C ALA A 252 6.87 3.23 1.26
N VAL A 253 5.61 3.62 1.09
CA VAL A 253 4.76 4.12 2.19
C VAL A 253 4.41 2.99 3.18
N ARG A 254 4.06 1.80 2.69
CA ARG A 254 3.78 0.64 3.54
C ARG A 254 4.99 0.19 4.36
N ALA A 255 6.18 0.21 3.76
CA ALA A 255 7.41 -0.09 4.49
C ALA A 255 7.63 0.90 5.64
N LEU A 256 7.42 2.20 5.43
CA LEU A 256 7.48 3.19 6.50
C LEU A 256 6.50 2.86 7.64
N ALA A 257 5.23 2.63 7.32
CA ALA A 257 4.21 2.34 8.32
C ALA A 257 4.52 1.05 9.11
N LEU A 258 4.99 0.00 8.43
CA LEU A 258 5.29 -1.30 9.04
C LEU A 258 6.54 -1.27 9.93
N LEU A 259 7.53 -0.44 9.58
CA LEU A 259 8.85 -0.41 10.21
C LEU A 259 9.04 0.77 11.17
N SER A 260 8.07 1.69 11.27
CA SER A 260 8.18 2.90 12.11
C SER A 260 8.55 2.61 13.56
N ASP A 261 8.02 1.52 14.12
CA ASP A 261 8.24 1.11 15.51
C ASP A 261 9.27 -0.04 15.63
N ASP A 262 9.95 -0.39 14.52
CA ASP A 262 10.94 -1.45 14.52
C ASP A 262 12.34 -0.87 14.83
N PRO A 263 12.89 -1.13 16.02
CA PRO A 263 14.18 -0.54 16.43
C PRO A 263 15.34 -0.96 15.53
N THR A 264 15.21 -2.07 14.81
CA THR A 264 16.25 -2.56 13.90
C THR A 264 16.38 -1.74 12.63
N PHE A 265 15.38 -0.88 12.32
CA PHE A 265 15.38 0.01 11.15
C PHE A 265 15.49 1.50 11.52
N LYS A 266 15.79 1.81 12.79
CA LYS A 266 15.84 3.19 13.30
C LYS A 266 16.72 4.11 12.46
N ASP A 267 17.88 3.62 12.04
CA ASP A 267 18.86 4.41 11.30
C ASP A 267 18.48 4.62 9.82
N GLU A 268 17.70 3.70 9.24
CA GLU A 268 17.21 3.76 7.88
C GLU A 268 15.96 4.65 7.75
N MET A 269 15.13 4.75 8.80
CA MET A 269 13.83 5.43 8.78
C MET A 269 13.85 6.84 8.19
N PRO A 270 14.78 7.76 8.57
CA PRO A 270 14.79 9.11 8.01
C PRO A 270 15.03 9.12 6.50
N ARG A 271 15.84 8.18 5.99
CA ARG A 271 16.17 8.06 4.57
C ARG A 271 15.05 7.40 3.78
N MET A 272 14.39 6.41 4.37
CA MET A 272 13.18 5.79 3.80
C MET A 272 12.03 6.79 3.71
N ALA A 273 11.83 7.61 4.74
CA ALA A 273 10.83 8.66 4.75
C ALA A 273 11.07 9.68 3.62
N ARG A 274 12.33 10.12 3.44
CA ARG A 274 12.70 10.98 2.30
C ARG A 274 12.46 10.28 0.97
N GLY A 275 12.80 8.98 0.87
CA GLY A 275 12.58 8.17 -0.33
C GLY A 275 11.10 8.08 -0.70
N ALA A 276 10.22 7.86 0.26
CA ALA A 276 8.78 7.81 0.03
C ALA A 276 8.19 9.17 -0.36
N LEU A 277 8.61 10.24 0.32
CA LEU A 277 8.10 11.59 0.07
C LEU A 277 8.62 12.20 -1.24
N SER A 278 9.86 11.91 -1.63
CA SER A 278 10.44 12.39 -2.90
C SER A 278 9.72 11.84 -4.14
N ARG A 279 8.90 10.78 -3.98
CA ARG A 279 8.07 10.21 -5.05
C ARG A 279 6.81 11.02 -5.33
N GLN A 280 6.44 11.92 -4.44
CA GLN A 280 5.27 12.78 -4.66
C GLN A 280 5.48 13.68 -5.88
N GLN A 281 4.47 13.74 -6.75
CA GLN A 281 4.39 14.67 -7.85
C GLN A 281 3.21 15.61 -7.59
N ALA A 282 3.47 16.91 -7.48
CA ALA A 282 2.45 17.89 -7.11
C ALA A 282 1.73 17.56 -5.79
N GLY A 283 2.45 17.03 -4.80
CA GLY A 283 1.93 16.69 -3.47
C GLY A 283 1.13 15.40 -3.38
N LYS A 284 1.15 14.55 -4.41
CA LYS A 284 0.50 13.24 -4.42
C LYS A 284 1.45 12.15 -4.90
N TRP A 285 1.24 10.93 -4.44
CA TRP A 285 1.87 9.76 -5.04
C TRP A 285 1.13 9.33 -6.31
N ASN A 286 1.86 8.66 -7.18
CA ASN A 286 1.26 7.99 -8.32
C ASN A 286 0.57 6.71 -7.79
N THR A 287 -0.75 6.75 -7.65
CA THR A 287 -1.55 5.61 -7.21
C THR A 287 -2.00 4.82 -8.42
N THR A 288 -2.10 3.54 -8.25
CA THR A 288 -2.73 2.67 -9.26
C THR A 288 -4.22 2.90 -9.28
#